data_511e7448961bc79a313b1bf6bcc92bb7
#
_entry.id   511e7448961bc79a313b1bf6bcc92bb7
#
_cell.length_a   1.000
_cell.length_b   1.000
_cell.length_c   1.000
_cell.angle_alpha   90.00
_cell.angle_beta   90.00
_cell.angle_gamma   90.00
#
_symmetry.space_group_name_H-M   'P 1'
#
loop_
_entity.id
_entity.type
_entity.pdbx_description
1 polymer ?
#
loop_
_entity_poly.entity_id
_entity_poly.type
_entity_poly.pdbx_seq_one_letter_code
_entity_poly.pdbx_strand_id
1 'polypeptide(L)'
;MRAAFLFLVVTVSTPLEAQQVTLDARTAQAIVAGCTAHAKAKKQSHAIAVVDVGGHLVAALRMDGNGSGIMDFSLAKAQAVAAWGFPTAEMEQAAKETPGFVNAPHVVTVAGGVPVWSADGKTRIGAVGASGEAPADDAACAEAGIAAAGLRTSRVR
;
A
#
# COMPACT_ATOMS: atom_id res chain seq x y z
N MET A 1 -59.66 -41.36 3.43
CA MET A 1 -59.26 -39.99 3.17
C MET A 1 -57.78 -39.87 3.56
N ARG A 2 -56.86 -39.75 2.57
CA ARG A 2 -55.44 -39.58 2.81
C ARG A 2 -55.10 -38.09 2.54
N ALA A 3 -54.71 -37.36 3.57
CA ALA A 3 -54.27 -35.99 3.46
C ALA A 3 -52.83 -35.98 2.99
N ALA A 4 -52.55 -35.39 1.82
CA ALA A 4 -51.22 -35.17 1.32
C ALA A 4 -50.70 -33.83 1.90
N PHE A 5 -49.67 -33.89 2.74
CA PHE A 5 -48.95 -32.70 3.20
C PHE A 5 -47.94 -32.27 2.13
N LEU A 6 -48.17 -31.11 1.53
CA LEU A 6 -47.24 -30.48 0.59
C LEU A 6 -46.21 -29.72 1.41
N PHE A 7 -44.93 -30.19 1.43
CA PHE A 7 -43.81 -29.45 2.01
C PHE A 7 -43.33 -28.39 1.03
N LEU A 8 -43.54 -27.11 1.35
CA LEU A 8 -42.99 -25.99 0.62
C LEU A 8 -41.51 -25.80 1.05
N VAL A 9 -40.58 -26.13 0.16
CA VAL A 9 -39.14 -25.89 0.39
C VAL A 9 -38.87 -24.43 -0.01
N VAL A 10 -38.69 -23.56 0.98
CA VAL A 10 -38.20 -22.17 0.77
C VAL A 10 -36.70 -22.19 0.64
N THR A 11 -36.16 -22.02 -0.56
CA THR A 11 -34.72 -21.81 -0.80
C THR A 11 -34.36 -20.37 -0.43
N VAL A 12 -33.70 -20.20 0.70
CA VAL A 12 -33.11 -18.91 1.09
C VAL A 12 -31.81 -18.72 0.30
N SER A 13 -31.83 -17.87 -0.73
CA SER A 13 -30.62 -17.44 -1.43
C SER A 13 -29.90 -16.43 -0.52
N THR A 14 -28.80 -16.83 0.10
CA THR A 14 -27.87 -15.90 0.75
C THR A 14 -27.21 -15.05 -0.32
N PRO A 15 -27.24 -13.71 -0.23
CA PRO A 15 -26.47 -12.85 -1.14
C PRO A 15 -24.99 -13.19 -0.95
N LEU A 16 -24.28 -13.45 -2.06
CA LEU A 16 -22.83 -13.56 -2.09
C LEU A 16 -22.27 -12.16 -1.79
N GLU A 17 -21.94 -11.92 -0.53
CA GLU A 17 -21.28 -10.67 -0.14
C GLU A 17 -19.95 -10.60 -0.88
N ALA A 18 -19.80 -9.61 -1.77
CA ALA A 18 -18.56 -9.38 -2.49
C ALA A 18 -17.48 -9.05 -1.44
N GLN A 19 -16.55 -9.99 -1.23
CA GLN A 19 -15.48 -9.84 -0.27
C GLN A 19 -14.65 -8.62 -0.67
N GLN A 20 -14.72 -7.56 0.12
CA GLN A 20 -13.98 -6.33 -0.13
C GLN A 20 -12.48 -6.65 -0.09
N VAL A 21 -11.78 -6.42 -1.20
CA VAL A 21 -10.34 -6.64 -1.27
C VAL A 21 -9.66 -5.56 -0.44
N THR A 22 -9.18 -5.92 0.74
CA THR A 22 -8.50 -5.03 1.68
C THR A 22 -7.06 -5.49 1.89
N LEU A 23 -6.20 -4.57 2.30
CA LEU A 23 -4.84 -4.90 2.73
C LEU A 23 -4.88 -5.49 4.14
N ASP A 24 -4.69 -6.80 4.26
CA ASP A 24 -4.59 -7.46 5.55
C ASP A 24 -3.18 -7.41 6.14
N ALA A 25 -3.06 -7.71 7.44
CA ALA A 25 -1.79 -7.66 8.16
C ALA A 25 -0.75 -8.67 7.60
N ARG A 26 -1.18 -9.83 7.12
CA ARG A 26 -0.30 -10.83 6.51
C ARG A 26 0.31 -10.30 5.21
N THR A 27 -0.50 -9.73 4.36
CA THR A 27 -0.07 -9.12 3.09
C THR A 27 0.85 -7.93 3.35
N ALA A 28 0.53 -7.07 4.32
CA ALA A 28 1.38 -5.95 4.71
C ALA A 28 2.75 -6.41 5.23
N GLN A 29 2.80 -7.48 6.02
CA GLN A 29 4.06 -8.08 6.48
C GLN A 29 4.86 -8.69 5.32
N ALA A 30 4.20 -9.30 4.33
CA ALA A 30 4.88 -9.81 3.12
C ALA A 30 5.53 -8.67 2.31
N ILE A 31 4.87 -7.52 2.19
CA ILE A 31 5.44 -6.32 1.57
C ILE A 31 6.69 -5.86 2.32
N VAL A 32 6.62 -5.75 3.65
CA VAL A 32 7.78 -5.37 4.48
C VAL A 32 8.93 -6.36 4.29
N ALA A 33 8.64 -7.65 4.30
CA ALA A 33 9.65 -8.70 4.11
C ALA A 33 10.32 -8.63 2.72
N GLY A 34 9.54 -8.38 1.67
CA GLY A 34 10.04 -8.23 0.29
C GLY A 34 10.96 -7.01 0.12
N CYS A 35 10.57 -5.83 0.63
CA CYS A 35 11.42 -4.64 0.65
C CYS A 35 12.70 -4.90 1.47
N THR A 36 12.59 -5.55 2.65
CA THR A 36 13.76 -5.91 3.48
C THR A 36 14.72 -6.85 2.74
N ALA A 37 14.22 -7.82 2.00
CA ALA A 37 15.05 -8.73 1.20
C ALA A 37 15.77 -7.97 0.08
N HIS A 38 15.07 -7.08 -0.62
CA HIS A 38 15.65 -6.19 -1.63
C HIS A 38 16.76 -5.32 -1.03
N ALA A 39 16.51 -4.66 0.09
CA ALA A 39 17.47 -3.81 0.79
C ALA A 39 18.74 -4.59 1.16
N LYS A 40 18.60 -5.78 1.76
CA LYS A 40 19.74 -6.64 2.10
C LYS A 40 20.58 -7.02 0.88
N ALA A 41 19.94 -7.36 -0.24
CA ALA A 41 20.65 -7.70 -1.48
C ALA A 41 21.44 -6.50 -2.05
N LYS A 42 20.97 -5.28 -1.82
CA LYS A 42 21.60 -4.03 -2.22
C LYS A 42 22.58 -3.47 -1.18
N LYS A 43 22.69 -4.08 0.01
CA LYS A 43 23.43 -3.55 1.17
C LYS A 43 22.93 -2.18 1.62
N GLN A 44 21.62 -2.00 1.57
CA GLN A 44 20.88 -0.80 1.96
C GLN A 44 20.10 -1.03 3.25
N SER A 45 19.68 0.06 3.89
CA SER A 45 18.89 0.02 5.12
C SER A 45 17.75 1.06 5.05
N HIS A 46 16.52 0.59 5.15
CA HIS A 46 15.32 1.43 5.06
C HIS A 46 14.47 1.36 6.33
N ALA A 47 13.71 2.41 6.58
CA ALA A 47 12.47 2.33 7.33
C ALA A 47 11.32 2.13 6.31
N ILE A 48 10.39 1.23 6.63
CA ILE A 48 9.31 0.78 5.74
C ILE A 48 8.00 0.90 6.50
N ALA A 49 7.02 1.58 5.93
CA ALA A 49 5.67 1.69 6.48
C ALA A 49 4.64 1.26 5.42
N VAL A 50 3.69 0.42 5.81
CA VAL A 50 2.59 -0.05 4.98
C VAL A 50 1.29 0.42 5.62
N VAL A 51 0.48 1.16 4.87
CA VAL A 51 -0.80 1.72 5.32
C VAL A 51 -1.97 1.22 4.48
N ASP A 52 -3.17 1.19 5.05
CA ASP A 52 -4.41 0.93 4.33
C ASP A 52 -4.83 2.13 3.45
N VAL A 53 -5.96 2.04 2.76
CA VAL A 53 -6.48 3.12 1.91
C VAL A 53 -6.84 4.39 2.69
N GLY A 54 -7.08 4.29 4.00
CA GLY A 54 -7.35 5.40 4.90
C GLY A 54 -6.08 6.06 5.47
N GLY A 55 -4.88 5.51 5.15
CA GLY A 55 -3.61 6.00 5.68
C GLY A 55 -3.28 5.48 7.09
N HIS A 56 -4.02 4.49 7.60
CA HIS A 56 -3.75 3.88 8.89
C HIS A 56 -2.65 2.83 8.77
N LEU A 57 -1.72 2.85 9.73
CA LEU A 57 -0.58 1.93 9.75
C LEU A 57 -1.07 0.48 9.96
N VAL A 58 -0.65 -0.42 9.06
CA VAL A 58 -0.93 -1.87 9.13
C VAL A 58 0.32 -2.65 9.53
N ALA A 59 1.48 -2.32 8.92
CA ALA A 59 2.77 -2.94 9.26
C ALA A 59 3.91 -1.94 9.08
N ALA A 60 4.96 -2.09 9.89
CA ALA A 60 6.17 -1.27 9.74
C ALA A 60 7.42 -2.03 10.19
N LEU A 61 8.57 -1.63 9.65
CA LEU A 61 9.88 -2.04 10.10
C LEU A 61 10.85 -0.89 9.93
N ARG A 62 11.58 -0.56 10.98
CA ARG A 62 12.77 0.29 10.90
C ARG A 62 14.01 -0.62 10.96
N MET A 63 14.69 -0.77 9.84
CA MET A 63 15.95 -1.54 9.79
C MET A 63 17.04 -0.84 10.58
N ASP A 64 18.06 -1.60 10.97
CA ASP A 64 19.16 -1.12 11.79
C ASP A 64 19.87 0.08 11.15
N GLY A 65 20.33 1.01 12.00
CA GLY A 65 21.03 2.22 11.59
C GLY A 65 20.13 3.41 11.25
N ASN A 66 18.84 3.22 11.02
CA ASN A 66 17.90 4.31 10.74
C ASN A 66 17.42 5.01 12.03
N GLY A 67 17.38 6.34 12.02
CA GLY A 67 16.78 7.14 13.10
C GLY A 67 15.25 7.15 13.07
N SER A 68 14.64 7.66 14.13
CA SER A 68 13.17 7.80 14.22
C SER A 68 12.59 8.67 13.10
N GLY A 69 13.25 9.78 12.77
CA GLY A 69 12.80 10.67 11.68
C GLY A 69 12.72 9.99 10.32
N ILE A 70 13.57 8.98 10.05
CA ILE A 70 13.49 8.18 8.83
C ILE A 70 12.21 7.32 8.84
N MET A 71 11.85 6.75 9.99
CA MET A 71 10.60 6.01 10.14
C MET A 71 9.37 6.91 9.97
N ASP A 72 9.39 8.09 10.60
CA ASP A 72 8.31 9.07 10.48
C ASP A 72 8.14 9.52 9.02
N PHE A 73 9.25 9.70 8.29
CA PHE A 73 9.21 10.09 6.89
C PHE A 73 8.72 8.96 5.98
N SER A 74 9.06 7.70 6.26
CA SER A 74 8.50 6.56 5.53
C SER A 74 6.97 6.47 5.70
N LEU A 75 6.47 6.69 6.92
CA LEU A 75 5.04 6.75 7.19
C LEU A 75 4.38 7.93 6.49
N ALA A 76 4.99 9.11 6.50
CA ALA A 76 4.47 10.28 5.80
C ALA A 76 4.38 10.04 4.28
N LYS A 77 5.37 9.39 3.66
CA LYS A 77 5.33 8.99 2.24
C LYS A 77 4.16 8.03 1.95
N ALA A 78 3.95 7.02 2.80
CA ALA A 78 2.83 6.09 2.65
C ALA A 78 1.48 6.81 2.77
N GLN A 79 1.33 7.67 3.79
CA GLN A 79 0.11 8.46 4.01
C GLN A 79 -0.17 9.45 2.88
N ALA A 80 0.86 10.07 2.30
CA ALA A 80 0.73 10.92 1.13
C ALA A 80 0.10 10.16 -0.04
N VAL A 81 0.59 8.96 -0.33
CA VAL A 81 0.05 8.10 -1.39
C VAL A 81 -1.37 7.62 -1.06
N ALA A 82 -1.67 7.28 0.20
CA ALA A 82 -3.01 6.91 0.61
C ALA A 82 -4.01 8.05 0.36
N ALA A 83 -3.62 9.29 0.70
CA ALA A 83 -4.45 10.49 0.55
C ALA A 83 -4.66 10.88 -0.93
N TRP A 84 -3.60 10.85 -1.75
CA TRP A 84 -3.63 11.41 -3.12
C TRP A 84 -3.78 10.36 -4.22
N GLY A 85 -3.44 9.09 -3.97
CA GLY A 85 -3.67 7.98 -4.89
C GLY A 85 -2.58 7.73 -5.93
N PHE A 86 -1.50 8.50 -5.95
CA PHE A 86 -0.38 8.37 -6.88
C PHE A 86 0.97 8.44 -6.17
N PRO A 87 2.08 7.96 -6.78
CA PRO A 87 3.39 7.91 -6.15
C PRO A 87 3.94 9.28 -5.73
N THR A 88 4.74 9.33 -4.66
CA THR A 88 5.38 10.57 -4.22
C THR A 88 6.38 11.14 -5.24
N ALA A 89 6.95 10.31 -6.12
CA ALA A 89 7.74 10.77 -7.26
C ALA A 89 6.92 11.63 -8.23
N GLU A 90 5.65 11.27 -8.46
CA GLU A 90 4.74 12.07 -9.29
C GLU A 90 4.27 13.34 -8.57
N MET A 91 4.17 13.32 -7.23
CA MET A 91 3.90 14.53 -6.43
C MET A 91 5.03 15.56 -6.57
N GLU A 92 6.29 15.12 -6.66
CA GLU A 92 7.43 15.99 -6.93
C GLU A 92 7.26 16.70 -8.28
N GLN A 93 6.85 15.98 -9.33
CA GLN A 93 6.60 16.56 -10.64
C GLN A 93 5.39 17.50 -10.62
N ALA A 94 4.28 17.09 -10.00
CA ALA A 94 3.08 17.93 -9.88
C ALA A 94 3.36 19.24 -9.12
N ALA A 95 4.23 19.22 -8.12
CA ALA A 95 4.63 20.41 -7.37
C ALA A 95 5.44 21.41 -8.23
N LYS A 96 6.18 20.94 -9.21
CA LYS A 96 6.89 21.80 -10.19
C LYS A 96 5.92 22.45 -11.18
N GLU A 97 4.86 21.75 -11.54
CA GLU A 97 3.87 22.19 -12.54
C GLU A 97 2.72 23.01 -11.94
N THR A 98 2.40 22.80 -10.67
CA THR A 98 1.27 23.42 -9.98
C THR A 98 1.76 24.23 -8.78
N PRO A 99 1.91 25.58 -8.91
CA PRO A 99 2.31 26.43 -7.79
C PRO A 99 1.39 26.25 -6.58
N GLY A 100 1.98 26.03 -5.39
CA GLY A 100 1.25 25.83 -4.15
C GLY A 100 0.87 24.39 -3.84
N PHE A 101 0.96 23.44 -4.77
CA PHE A 101 0.65 22.03 -4.50
C PHE A 101 1.51 21.46 -3.37
N VAL A 102 2.77 21.86 -3.26
CA VAL A 102 3.69 21.46 -2.17
C VAL A 102 3.15 21.80 -0.77
N ASN A 103 2.25 22.78 -0.64
CA ASN A 103 1.64 23.20 0.62
C ASN A 103 0.30 22.51 0.88
N ALA A 104 -0.19 21.68 -0.04
CA ALA A 104 -1.43 20.94 0.17
C ALA A 104 -1.26 19.86 1.25
N PRO A 105 -2.30 19.54 2.04
CA PRO A 105 -2.21 18.54 3.09
C PRO A 105 -1.71 17.19 2.57
N HIS A 106 -0.85 16.54 3.34
CA HIS A 106 -0.29 15.23 3.03
C HIS A 106 0.52 15.14 1.72
N VAL A 107 1.01 16.23 1.17
CA VAL A 107 1.91 16.19 0.01
C VAL A 107 3.34 15.91 0.49
N VAL A 108 3.99 14.94 -0.14
CA VAL A 108 5.40 14.61 0.04
C VAL A 108 6.05 14.53 -1.33
N THR A 109 7.01 15.41 -1.59
CA THR A 109 7.67 15.56 -2.90
C THR A 109 9.02 14.85 -2.99
N VAL A 110 9.18 13.73 -2.26
CA VAL A 110 10.39 12.90 -2.28
C VAL A 110 9.97 11.46 -2.55
N ALA A 111 10.53 10.85 -3.59
CA ALA A 111 10.20 9.49 -3.99
C ALA A 111 10.40 8.47 -2.84
N GLY A 112 9.68 7.35 -2.90
CA GLY A 112 9.67 6.29 -1.90
C GLY A 112 8.27 5.93 -1.40
N GLY A 113 7.25 6.73 -1.71
CA GLY A 113 5.85 6.39 -1.52
C GLY A 113 5.26 5.77 -2.79
N VAL A 114 4.66 4.57 -2.69
CA VAL A 114 4.15 3.79 -3.82
C VAL A 114 2.76 3.24 -3.48
N PRO A 115 1.75 3.37 -4.38
CA PRO A 115 0.42 2.80 -4.14
C PRO A 115 0.43 1.28 -4.25
N VAL A 116 -0.39 0.63 -3.43
CA VAL A 116 -0.61 -0.81 -3.46
C VAL A 116 -1.95 -1.10 -4.13
N TRP A 117 -1.91 -1.83 -5.25
CA TRP A 117 -3.07 -2.30 -5.97
C TRP A 117 -3.22 -3.81 -5.81
N SER A 118 -4.46 -4.28 -5.82
CA SER A 118 -4.78 -5.71 -5.83
C SER A 118 -4.04 -6.46 -6.95
N ALA A 119 -3.92 -7.79 -6.83
CA ALA A 119 -3.24 -8.63 -7.81
C ALA A 119 -3.80 -8.48 -9.24
N ASP A 120 -5.12 -8.27 -9.38
CA ASP A 120 -5.78 -7.98 -10.65
C ASP A 120 -5.62 -6.51 -11.11
N GLY A 121 -5.08 -5.64 -10.27
CA GLY A 121 -4.84 -4.22 -10.57
C GLY A 121 -6.09 -3.34 -10.62
N LYS A 122 -7.24 -3.82 -10.15
CA LYS A 122 -8.50 -3.07 -10.24
C LYS A 122 -8.77 -2.19 -9.03
N THR A 123 -8.32 -2.62 -7.84
CA THR A 123 -8.61 -1.93 -6.58
C THR A 123 -7.33 -1.49 -5.91
N ARG A 124 -7.24 -0.20 -5.56
CA ARG A 124 -6.18 0.28 -4.67
C ARG A 124 -6.53 -0.14 -3.25
N ILE A 125 -5.61 -0.87 -2.59
CA ILE A 125 -5.84 -1.45 -1.27
C ILE A 125 -4.99 -0.83 -0.16
N GLY A 126 -4.03 0.04 -0.51
CA GLY A 126 -3.18 0.72 0.46
C GLY A 126 -2.03 1.45 -0.20
N ALA A 127 -0.99 1.69 0.58
CA ALA A 127 0.25 2.32 0.13
C ALA A 127 1.46 1.84 0.96
N VAL A 128 2.65 1.95 0.38
CA VAL A 128 3.94 1.72 1.05
C VAL A 128 4.77 2.99 1.00
N GLY A 129 5.44 3.29 2.08
CA GLY A 129 6.51 4.28 2.12
C GLY A 129 7.81 3.62 2.55
N ALA A 130 8.89 3.91 1.84
CA ALA A 130 10.25 3.58 2.25
C ALA A 130 11.09 4.86 2.33
N SER A 131 12.06 4.87 3.24
CA SER A 131 12.99 5.98 3.46
C SER A 131 14.28 5.46 4.08
N GLY A 132 15.40 6.13 3.82
CA GLY A 132 16.70 5.78 4.41
C GLY A 132 17.86 5.84 3.44
N GLU A 133 17.58 5.76 2.17
CA GLU A 133 18.56 5.79 1.08
C GLU A 133 18.24 6.91 0.09
N ALA A 134 18.83 6.88 -1.08
CA ALA A 134 18.46 7.80 -2.16
C ALA A 134 16.98 7.60 -2.55
N PRO A 135 16.25 8.67 -2.93
CA PRO A 135 14.81 8.58 -3.22
C PRO A 135 14.41 7.51 -4.23
N ALA A 136 15.25 7.26 -5.24
CA ALA A 136 15.02 6.18 -6.22
C ALA A 136 15.17 4.79 -5.62
N ASP A 137 16.11 4.59 -4.69
CA ASP A 137 16.31 3.34 -3.98
C ASP A 137 15.19 3.06 -2.98
N ASP A 138 14.68 4.12 -2.32
CA ASP A 138 13.50 4.04 -1.46
C ASP A 138 12.28 3.55 -2.27
N ALA A 139 12.04 4.13 -3.44
CA ALA A 139 10.94 3.72 -4.33
C ALA A 139 11.12 2.26 -4.79
N ALA A 140 12.33 1.88 -5.22
CA ALA A 140 12.63 0.52 -5.67
C ALA A 140 12.42 -0.53 -4.56
N CYS A 141 12.75 -0.20 -3.30
CA CYS A 141 12.48 -1.06 -2.16
C CYS A 141 10.97 -1.26 -1.95
N ALA A 142 10.19 -0.19 -1.97
CA ALA A 142 8.73 -0.25 -1.85
C ALA A 142 8.10 -1.10 -2.97
N GLU A 143 8.52 -0.88 -4.22
CA GLU A 143 8.05 -1.63 -5.39
C GLU A 143 8.41 -3.12 -5.31
N ALA A 144 9.64 -3.44 -4.90
CA ALA A 144 10.07 -4.83 -4.69
C ALA A 144 9.24 -5.53 -3.61
N GLY A 145 8.90 -4.82 -2.53
CA GLY A 145 8.02 -5.32 -1.48
C GLY A 145 6.62 -5.65 -2.02
N ILE A 146 6.02 -4.74 -2.77
CA ILE A 146 4.69 -4.92 -3.38
C ILE A 146 4.70 -6.12 -4.34
N ALA A 147 5.71 -6.21 -5.22
CA ALA A 147 5.86 -7.31 -6.16
C ALA A 147 6.03 -8.66 -5.47
N ALA A 148 6.84 -8.73 -4.39
CA ALA A 148 7.04 -9.95 -3.60
C ALA A 148 5.76 -10.45 -2.93
N ALA A 149 4.81 -9.56 -2.63
CA ALA A 149 3.49 -9.91 -2.11
C ALA A 149 2.47 -10.29 -3.21
N GLY A 150 2.89 -10.36 -4.49
CA GLY A 150 2.01 -10.68 -5.62
C GLY A 150 1.05 -9.55 -6.00
N LEU A 151 1.35 -8.33 -5.60
CA LEU A 151 0.53 -7.13 -5.79
C LEU A 151 1.11 -6.22 -6.89
N ARG A 152 0.40 -5.16 -7.22
CA ARG A 152 0.78 -4.22 -8.27
C ARG A 152 0.99 -2.80 -7.71
N THR A 153 1.82 -2.04 -8.42
CA THR A 153 2.11 -0.63 -8.11
C THR A 153 1.24 0.35 -8.89
N SER A 154 0.46 -0.16 -9.86
CA SER A 154 -0.40 0.65 -10.73
C SER A 154 -1.69 -0.08 -11.08
N ARG A 155 -2.68 0.73 -11.49
CA ARG A 155 -3.95 0.23 -12.03
C ARG A 155 -3.74 -0.45 -13.37
N VAL A 156 -4.40 -1.59 -13.60
CA VAL A 156 -4.55 -2.20 -14.92
C VAL A 156 -5.75 -1.54 -15.60
N ARG A 157 -5.54 -1.05 -16.82
CA ARG A 157 -6.58 -0.46 -17.69
C ARG A 157 -7.36 -1.53 -18.43
#